data_a6a8b462574245639d3ed874c66630e2
#
_entry.id   a6a8b462574245639d3ed874c66630e2
#
_cell.length_a   1.000
_cell.length_b   1.000
_cell.length_c   1.000
_cell.angle_alpha   90.00
_cell.angle_beta   90.00
_cell.angle_gamma   90.00
#
_symmetry.space_group_name_H-M   'P 1'
#
loop_
_entity.id
_entity.type
_entity.pdbx_description
1 polymer ?
#
loop_
_entity_poly.entity_id
_entity_poly.type
_entity_poly.pdbx_seq_one_letter_code
_entity_poly.pdbx_strand_id
1 'polypeptide(L)'
;MKLLKLILAVTLIISGLTVSAQKLKKNQFDNPIAKQRADPHVWKATDGTYYFIATVPEYDRIEMRKSKTINGIKDAQPVVVWRKHNQGPMGNHIWAPEIHRIDGKWYIYFAAGGAEDKWAIRKYTLSNPSEDPTKGEWTEEGELVSKRNEFTLDATTFEHNNQRYMIWVDRASNKEINTGLYIAKMTSPTTLDDKQVVISQPEYAWERIGHNVNEAPAVIIRNGKVFVTFSASATDANYAIGLLWADQNSDLLDPASWNKLPEPVFSSNEELKRFGPGHNSFIVAEDGKTDIMIYHARDYKEIDGEPLYDPNRHTRARVLLWTKDGMPYFGQELSDNEMATKEAKKKAKKQ
;
A
#
# COMPACT_ATOMS: atom_id res chain seq x y z
N MET A 1 43.71 -62.15 -33.57
CA MET A 1 43.03 -60.84 -33.76
C MET A 1 42.40 -60.45 -32.43
N LYS A 2 43.04 -59.53 -31.67
CA LYS A 2 42.54 -59.00 -30.40
C LYS A 2 41.94 -57.63 -30.65
N LEU A 3 40.63 -57.48 -30.41
CA LEU A 3 39.90 -56.22 -30.52
C LEU A 3 40.13 -55.43 -29.23
N LEU A 4 40.78 -54.26 -29.35
CA LEU A 4 41.04 -53.31 -28.28
C LEU A 4 39.78 -52.41 -28.15
N LYS A 5 39.02 -52.50 -27.05
CA LYS A 5 37.92 -51.58 -26.73
C LYS A 5 38.50 -50.36 -26.05
N LEU A 6 38.44 -49.21 -26.70
CA LEU A 6 38.78 -47.91 -26.17
C LEU A 6 37.55 -47.38 -25.42
N ILE A 7 37.61 -47.26 -24.11
CA ILE A 7 36.57 -46.61 -23.27
C ILE A 7 36.98 -45.17 -23.12
N LEU A 8 36.23 -44.27 -23.76
CA LEU A 8 36.37 -42.80 -23.61
C LEU A 8 35.59 -42.39 -22.38
N ALA A 9 36.26 -42.04 -21.29
CA ALA A 9 35.65 -41.47 -20.11
C ALA A 9 35.47 -39.93 -20.34
N VAL A 10 34.22 -39.52 -20.54
CA VAL A 10 33.85 -38.10 -20.59
C VAL A 10 33.64 -37.60 -19.17
N THR A 11 34.58 -36.88 -18.63
CA THR A 11 34.46 -36.22 -17.31
C THR A 11 33.69 -34.94 -17.50
N LEU A 12 32.42 -34.93 -17.10
CA LEU A 12 31.59 -33.70 -17.04
C LEU A 12 32.08 -32.86 -15.85
N ILE A 13 32.78 -31.79 -16.11
CA ILE A 13 33.10 -30.76 -15.12
C ILE A 13 31.85 -29.89 -14.97
N ILE A 14 31.02 -30.15 -13.99
CA ILE A 14 29.93 -29.27 -13.56
C ILE A 14 30.58 -28.15 -12.74
N SER A 15 30.92 -27.04 -13.38
CA SER A 15 31.25 -25.80 -12.67
C SER A 15 29.99 -25.27 -12.01
N GLY A 16 29.78 -25.63 -10.75
CA GLY A 16 28.73 -25.03 -9.92
C GLY A 16 29.03 -23.55 -9.72
N LEU A 17 28.35 -22.69 -10.46
CA LEU A 17 28.28 -21.28 -10.15
C LEU A 17 27.51 -21.12 -8.84
N THR A 18 28.23 -21.10 -7.72
CA THR A 18 27.68 -20.66 -6.43
C THR A 18 27.40 -19.17 -6.55
N VAL A 19 26.16 -18.81 -6.89
CA VAL A 19 25.68 -17.44 -6.72
C VAL A 19 25.68 -17.20 -5.21
N SER A 20 26.72 -16.54 -4.71
CA SER A 20 26.76 -16.07 -3.34
C SER A 20 25.66 -15.06 -3.15
N ALA A 21 24.59 -15.44 -2.46
CA ALA A 21 23.52 -14.50 -2.09
C ALA A 21 24.16 -13.38 -1.25
N GLN A 22 24.20 -12.18 -1.80
CA GLN A 22 24.76 -11.03 -1.09
C GLN A 22 23.92 -10.78 0.17
N LYS A 23 24.56 -10.90 1.35
CA LYS A 23 23.87 -10.67 2.62
C LYS A 23 23.35 -9.23 2.69
N LEU A 24 22.04 -9.07 2.74
CA LEU A 24 21.39 -7.77 2.86
C LEU A 24 21.88 -7.06 4.14
N LYS A 25 22.15 -5.76 4.02
CA LYS A 25 22.47 -4.92 5.18
C LYS A 25 21.18 -4.56 5.92
N LYS A 26 21.31 -4.03 7.12
CA LYS A 26 20.18 -3.57 7.93
C LYS A 26 19.29 -2.61 7.12
N ASN A 27 17.99 -2.84 7.13
CA ASN A 27 16.96 -2.08 6.43
C ASN A 27 17.12 -2.05 4.91
N GLN A 28 17.80 -3.03 4.32
CA GLN A 28 17.77 -3.34 2.91
C GLN A 28 16.75 -4.46 2.65
N PHE A 29 16.07 -4.37 1.50
CA PHE A 29 14.97 -5.26 1.16
C PHE A 29 15.27 -6.05 -0.12
N ASP A 30 14.88 -7.32 -0.13
CA ASP A 30 14.91 -8.18 -1.31
C ASP A 30 13.64 -7.96 -2.14
N ASN A 31 13.59 -6.79 -2.77
CA ASN A 31 12.44 -6.39 -3.59
C ASN A 31 12.35 -7.17 -4.91
N PRO A 32 11.12 -7.51 -5.35
CA PRO A 32 9.84 -7.28 -4.65
C PRO A 32 9.67 -8.22 -3.46
N ILE A 33 9.18 -7.70 -2.33
CA ILE A 33 8.86 -8.50 -1.14
C ILE A 33 7.56 -9.31 -1.31
N ALA A 34 6.72 -8.96 -2.28
CA ALA A 34 5.61 -9.80 -2.72
C ALA A 34 5.32 -9.52 -4.20
N LYS A 35 5.40 -10.54 -5.05
CA LYS A 35 5.04 -10.44 -6.46
C LYS A 35 3.52 -10.45 -6.64
N GLN A 36 3.04 -9.66 -7.62
CA GLN A 36 1.61 -9.62 -8.00
C GLN A 36 0.70 -9.36 -6.80
N ARG A 37 1.10 -8.39 -5.97
CA ARG A 37 0.34 -7.90 -4.83
C ARG A 37 0.34 -6.38 -4.89
N ALA A 38 -0.77 -5.83 -5.39
CA ALA A 38 -1.03 -4.40 -5.44
C ALA A 38 -1.57 -3.90 -4.09
N ASP A 39 -1.56 -2.58 -3.89
CA ASP A 39 -2.24 -1.91 -2.78
C ASP A 39 -1.84 -2.50 -1.42
N PRO A 40 -0.53 -2.55 -1.10
CA PRO A 40 -0.03 -3.29 0.05
C PRO A 40 -0.27 -2.55 1.36
N HIS A 41 -0.78 -3.27 2.36
CA HIS A 41 -0.83 -2.79 3.74
C HIS A 41 -0.14 -3.78 4.69
N VAL A 42 0.57 -3.24 5.69
CA VAL A 42 1.28 -4.04 6.69
C VAL A 42 0.97 -3.53 8.09
N TRP A 43 0.59 -4.44 8.97
CA TRP A 43 0.46 -4.17 10.40
C TRP A 43 1.57 -4.86 11.17
N LYS A 44 2.21 -4.15 12.10
CA LYS A 44 3.20 -4.71 13.01
C LYS A 44 2.60 -4.90 14.39
N ALA A 45 2.46 -6.13 14.83
CA ALA A 45 1.98 -6.46 16.17
C ALA A 45 3.03 -6.16 17.25
N THR A 46 2.60 -6.09 18.50
CA THR A 46 3.44 -5.80 19.66
C THR A 46 4.53 -6.87 19.88
N ASP A 47 4.28 -8.11 19.46
CA ASP A 47 5.24 -9.22 19.50
C ASP A 47 6.28 -9.18 18.36
N GLY A 48 6.23 -8.13 17.52
CA GLY A 48 7.09 -7.93 16.36
C GLY A 48 6.67 -8.68 15.11
N THR A 49 5.54 -9.39 15.09
CA THR A 49 5.01 -10.03 13.89
C THR A 49 4.44 -9.01 12.93
N TYR A 50 4.82 -9.11 11.65
CA TYR A 50 4.24 -8.36 10.55
C TYR A 50 3.13 -9.16 9.90
N TYR A 51 1.96 -8.57 9.76
CA TYR A 51 0.83 -9.08 8.99
C TYR A 51 0.71 -8.26 7.71
N PHE A 52 0.87 -8.92 6.59
CA PHE A 52 0.82 -8.33 5.26
C PHE A 52 -0.47 -8.72 4.56
N ILE A 53 -1.12 -7.76 3.96
CA ILE A 53 -2.35 -7.90 3.18
C ILE A 53 -2.25 -7.02 1.94
N ALA A 54 -2.87 -7.42 0.83
CA ALA A 54 -2.79 -6.70 -0.44
C ALA A 54 -3.87 -7.18 -1.40
N THR A 55 -4.14 -6.43 -2.45
CA THR A 55 -4.98 -6.84 -3.56
C THR A 55 -4.31 -8.00 -4.32
N VAL A 56 -5.06 -9.08 -4.53
CA VAL A 56 -4.65 -10.20 -5.39
C VAL A 56 -5.13 -9.96 -6.83
N PRO A 57 -4.40 -10.44 -7.86
CA PRO A 57 -4.73 -10.14 -9.26
C PRO A 57 -6.10 -10.65 -9.72
N GLU A 58 -6.60 -11.72 -9.09
CA GLU A 58 -7.89 -12.31 -9.41
C GLU A 58 -9.08 -11.50 -8.86
N TYR A 59 -8.82 -10.58 -7.92
CA TYR A 59 -9.85 -9.75 -7.27
C TYR A 59 -11.00 -10.53 -6.63
N ASP A 60 -10.69 -11.74 -6.12
CA ASP A 60 -11.70 -12.72 -5.67
C ASP A 60 -11.61 -13.09 -4.19
N ARG A 61 -10.60 -12.61 -3.49
CA ARG A 61 -10.33 -12.98 -2.10
C ARG A 61 -9.46 -11.96 -1.37
N ILE A 62 -9.46 -12.10 -0.07
CA ILE A 62 -8.49 -11.48 0.83
C ILE A 62 -7.59 -12.57 1.39
N GLU A 63 -6.28 -12.40 1.23
CA GLU A 63 -5.29 -13.30 1.80
C GLU A 63 -4.28 -12.52 2.65
N MET A 64 -3.75 -13.18 3.65
CA MET A 64 -2.81 -12.59 4.60
C MET A 64 -1.55 -13.43 4.69
N ARG A 65 -0.40 -12.76 4.83
CA ARG A 65 0.88 -13.39 5.16
C ARG A 65 1.37 -12.87 6.49
N LYS A 66 2.05 -13.72 7.27
CA LYS A 66 2.70 -13.28 8.51
C LYS A 66 4.17 -13.64 8.52
N SER A 67 4.99 -12.74 9.07
CA SER A 67 6.43 -12.92 9.17
C SER A 67 7.00 -12.17 10.35
N LYS A 68 8.15 -12.57 10.85
CA LYS A 68 8.91 -11.82 11.87
C LYS A 68 9.80 -10.73 11.27
N THR A 69 9.93 -10.68 9.93
CA THR A 69 10.69 -9.65 9.24
C THR A 69 9.96 -9.20 7.98
N ILE A 70 10.21 -7.97 7.52
CA ILE A 70 9.64 -7.45 6.27
C ILE A 70 10.10 -8.30 5.08
N ASN A 71 11.39 -8.67 5.02
CA ASN A 71 11.90 -9.55 3.96
C ASN A 71 11.27 -10.95 3.97
N GLY A 72 10.92 -11.46 5.14
CA GLY A 72 10.28 -12.78 5.28
C GLY A 72 8.84 -12.84 4.75
N ILE A 73 8.22 -11.70 4.44
CA ILE A 73 6.90 -11.66 3.75
C ILE A 73 6.97 -12.35 2.39
N LYS A 74 8.14 -12.28 1.72
CA LYS A 74 8.39 -12.90 0.42
C LYS A 74 8.12 -14.40 0.41
N ASP A 75 8.58 -15.09 1.45
CA ASP A 75 8.54 -16.55 1.56
C ASP A 75 7.37 -17.05 2.42
N ALA A 76 6.65 -16.13 3.07
CA ALA A 76 5.51 -16.46 3.91
C ALA A 76 4.35 -17.01 3.09
N GLN A 77 3.82 -18.15 3.54
CA GLN A 77 2.65 -18.76 2.88
C GLN A 77 1.40 -17.90 3.09
N PRO A 78 0.65 -17.60 2.03
CA PRO A 78 -0.60 -16.87 2.16
C PRO A 78 -1.69 -17.74 2.79
N VAL A 79 -2.47 -17.14 3.69
CA VAL A 79 -3.68 -17.72 4.26
C VAL A 79 -4.87 -16.94 3.72
N VAL A 80 -5.79 -17.60 3.01
CA VAL A 80 -7.04 -16.98 2.58
C VAL A 80 -7.93 -16.80 3.80
N VAL A 81 -8.27 -15.55 4.11
CA VAL A 81 -9.08 -15.20 5.29
C VAL A 81 -10.54 -14.90 4.94
N TRP A 82 -10.80 -14.52 3.69
CA TRP A 82 -12.16 -14.25 3.20
C TRP A 82 -12.22 -14.39 1.67
N ARG A 83 -13.42 -14.73 1.12
CA ARG A 83 -13.68 -14.84 -0.32
C ARG A 83 -14.90 -14.05 -0.72
N LYS A 84 -14.89 -13.54 -1.95
CA LYS A 84 -16.00 -12.80 -2.56
C LYS A 84 -17.29 -13.63 -2.60
N HIS A 85 -18.40 -12.96 -2.62
CA HIS A 85 -19.70 -13.57 -2.83
C HIS A 85 -19.94 -13.95 -4.31
N ASN A 86 -20.83 -14.91 -4.53
CA ASN A 86 -21.28 -15.27 -5.86
C ASN A 86 -22.48 -14.42 -6.34
N GLN A 87 -23.16 -13.73 -5.44
CA GLN A 87 -24.35 -12.91 -5.69
C GLN A 87 -24.36 -11.71 -4.73
N GLY A 88 -25.00 -10.60 -5.14
CA GLY A 88 -25.17 -9.42 -4.32
C GLY A 88 -23.86 -8.63 -4.08
N PRO A 89 -23.76 -7.90 -2.95
CA PRO A 89 -22.58 -7.09 -2.62
C PRO A 89 -21.33 -7.96 -2.39
N MET A 90 -20.14 -7.34 -2.49
CA MET A 90 -18.83 -8.00 -2.31
C MET A 90 -18.58 -9.18 -3.27
N GLY A 91 -19.15 -9.10 -4.48
CA GLY A 91 -19.06 -10.18 -5.49
C GLY A 91 -17.96 -9.98 -6.54
N ASN A 92 -17.36 -8.80 -6.63
CA ASN A 92 -16.31 -8.48 -7.59
C ASN A 92 -15.34 -7.44 -7.03
N HIS A 93 -14.19 -7.28 -7.72
CA HIS A 93 -13.25 -6.19 -7.46
C HIS A 93 -12.89 -6.04 -5.98
N ILE A 94 -12.45 -7.15 -5.35
CA ILE A 94 -11.98 -7.13 -3.97
C ILE A 94 -10.64 -6.43 -3.95
N TRP A 95 -10.62 -5.15 -3.54
CA TRP A 95 -9.47 -4.26 -3.67
C TRP A 95 -9.03 -3.65 -2.35
N ALA A 96 -7.75 -3.31 -2.31
CA ALA A 96 -7.09 -2.50 -1.29
C ALA A 96 -7.50 -2.85 0.16
N PRO A 97 -7.36 -4.12 0.58
CA PRO A 97 -7.63 -4.48 1.96
C PRO A 97 -6.56 -3.90 2.89
N GLU A 98 -6.99 -3.23 3.95
CA GLU A 98 -6.13 -2.77 5.05
C GLU A 98 -6.49 -3.46 6.35
N ILE A 99 -5.50 -3.97 7.08
CA ILE A 99 -5.68 -4.61 8.39
C ILE A 99 -5.31 -3.66 9.52
N HIS A 100 -6.20 -3.54 10.51
CA HIS A 100 -6.03 -2.71 11.70
C HIS A 100 -6.43 -3.47 12.96
N ARG A 101 -5.79 -3.16 14.10
CA ARG A 101 -6.21 -3.66 15.40
C ARG A 101 -6.75 -2.50 16.23
N ILE A 102 -8.03 -2.58 16.59
CA ILE A 102 -8.76 -1.53 17.31
C ILE A 102 -9.40 -2.20 18.53
N ASP A 103 -9.14 -1.69 19.72
CA ASP A 103 -9.71 -2.18 20.99
C ASP A 103 -9.59 -3.70 21.17
N GLY A 104 -8.42 -4.25 20.76
CA GLY A 104 -8.13 -5.67 20.90
C GLY A 104 -8.72 -6.59 19.82
N LYS A 105 -9.53 -6.06 18.91
CA LYS A 105 -10.15 -6.81 17.79
C LYS A 105 -9.49 -6.39 16.46
N TRP A 106 -9.37 -7.33 15.52
CA TRP A 106 -8.89 -7.04 14.18
C TRP A 106 -10.04 -6.59 13.27
N TYR A 107 -9.72 -5.67 12.39
CA TYR A 107 -10.61 -5.19 11.33
C TYR A 107 -9.88 -5.17 10.00
N ILE A 108 -10.57 -5.55 8.93
CA ILE A 108 -10.13 -5.35 7.56
C ILE A 108 -11.12 -4.40 6.91
N TYR A 109 -10.61 -3.28 6.41
CA TYR A 109 -11.36 -2.38 5.53
C TYR A 109 -10.94 -2.66 4.10
N PHE A 110 -11.89 -2.79 3.19
CA PHE A 110 -11.61 -3.09 1.79
C PHE A 110 -12.70 -2.54 0.88
N ALA A 111 -12.39 -2.40 -0.41
CA ALA A 111 -13.38 -2.04 -1.42
C ALA A 111 -13.85 -3.30 -2.17
N ALA A 112 -15.14 -3.31 -2.53
CA ALA A 112 -15.69 -4.35 -3.37
C ALA A 112 -16.86 -3.85 -4.21
N GLY A 113 -17.01 -4.43 -5.42
CA GLY A 113 -18.18 -4.27 -6.27
C GLY A 113 -19.22 -5.36 -6.07
N GLY A 114 -20.41 -5.17 -6.64
CA GLY A 114 -21.44 -6.19 -6.66
C GLY A 114 -21.15 -7.32 -7.66
N ALA A 115 -21.75 -8.48 -7.44
CA ALA A 115 -21.63 -9.61 -8.37
C ALA A 115 -22.29 -9.28 -9.73
N GLU A 116 -23.39 -8.55 -9.71
CA GLU A 116 -24.18 -8.13 -10.88
C GLU A 116 -23.63 -6.83 -11.50
N ASP A 117 -23.04 -5.95 -10.68
CA ASP A 117 -22.39 -4.70 -11.11
C ASP A 117 -21.04 -4.55 -10.41
N LYS A 118 -19.98 -4.93 -11.11
CA LYS A 118 -18.61 -4.87 -10.60
C LYS A 118 -18.13 -3.44 -10.31
N TRP A 119 -18.78 -2.41 -10.85
CA TRP A 119 -18.44 -1.00 -10.64
C TRP A 119 -19.27 -0.30 -9.56
N ALA A 120 -20.25 -0.99 -8.98
CA ALA A 120 -20.95 -0.53 -7.76
C ALA A 120 -20.03 -0.66 -6.53
N ILE A 121 -18.87 0.01 -6.58
CA ILE A 121 -17.82 -0.09 -5.56
C ILE A 121 -18.25 0.60 -4.28
N ARG A 122 -18.10 -0.13 -3.15
CA ARG A 122 -18.36 0.36 -1.78
C ARG A 122 -17.26 -0.14 -0.84
N LYS A 123 -17.13 0.53 0.30
CA LYS A 123 -16.26 0.12 1.41
C LYS A 123 -16.98 -0.88 2.31
N TYR A 124 -16.31 -1.94 2.66
CA TYR A 124 -16.81 -2.97 3.58
C TYR A 124 -15.85 -3.20 4.72
N THR A 125 -16.36 -3.78 5.80
CA THR A 125 -15.59 -4.08 6.99
C THR A 125 -15.75 -5.54 7.38
N LEU A 126 -14.63 -6.20 7.65
CA LEU A 126 -14.60 -7.51 8.32
C LEU A 126 -14.00 -7.34 9.72
N SER A 127 -14.33 -8.22 10.63
CA SER A 127 -13.73 -8.24 11.96
C SER A 127 -13.39 -9.64 12.45
N ASN A 128 -12.37 -9.74 13.30
CA ASN A 128 -11.92 -11.02 13.87
C ASN A 128 -11.42 -10.79 15.32
N PRO A 129 -11.99 -11.48 16.34
CA PRO A 129 -11.59 -11.34 17.73
C PRO A 129 -10.35 -12.16 18.11
N SER A 130 -9.86 -13.05 17.23
CA SER A 130 -8.71 -13.91 17.51
C SER A 130 -7.45 -13.08 17.75
N GLU A 131 -6.51 -13.58 18.55
CA GLU A 131 -5.22 -12.92 18.73
C GLU A 131 -4.38 -12.92 17.43
N ASP A 132 -4.42 -14.02 16.69
CA ASP A 132 -3.76 -14.21 15.40
C ASP A 132 -4.80 -14.05 14.28
N PRO A 133 -4.77 -12.97 13.47
CA PRO A 133 -5.76 -12.71 12.44
C PRO A 133 -5.71 -13.71 11.27
N THR A 134 -4.68 -14.53 11.18
CA THR A 134 -4.63 -15.65 10.21
C THR A 134 -5.44 -16.87 10.67
N LYS A 135 -6.07 -16.78 11.84
CA LYS A 135 -6.88 -17.84 12.45
C LYS A 135 -8.26 -17.30 12.84
N GLY A 136 -9.14 -18.25 13.16
CA GLY A 136 -10.52 -17.93 13.52
C GLY A 136 -11.35 -17.48 12.31
N GLU A 137 -12.57 -17.07 12.57
CA GLU A 137 -13.51 -16.64 11.55
C GLU A 137 -13.53 -15.11 11.45
N TRP A 138 -13.64 -14.61 10.23
CA TRP A 138 -13.87 -13.21 9.93
C TRP A 138 -15.37 -12.96 9.74
N THR A 139 -15.91 -12.10 10.57
CA THR A 139 -17.32 -11.69 10.53
C THR A 139 -17.46 -10.50 9.58
N GLU A 140 -18.44 -10.55 8.69
CA GLU A 140 -18.83 -9.42 7.85
C GLU A 140 -19.64 -8.42 8.70
N GLU A 141 -19.06 -7.23 8.91
CA GLU A 141 -19.73 -6.13 9.62
C GLU A 141 -20.60 -5.30 8.67
N GLY A 142 -20.53 -5.58 7.36
CA GLY A 142 -21.29 -4.90 6.34
C GLY A 142 -20.58 -3.70 5.72
N GLU A 143 -21.34 -2.88 5.02
CA GLU A 143 -20.88 -1.68 4.34
C GLU A 143 -20.55 -0.57 5.35
N LEU A 144 -19.37 0.06 5.20
CA LEU A 144 -19.02 1.27 5.94
C LEU A 144 -19.53 2.48 5.18
N VAL A 145 -20.73 2.92 5.55
CA VAL A 145 -21.48 3.95 4.81
C VAL A 145 -20.89 5.33 5.04
N SER A 146 -20.62 6.06 3.95
CA SER A 146 -20.30 7.48 3.96
C SER A 146 -21.53 8.31 3.53
N LYS A 147 -21.53 9.61 3.84
CA LYS A 147 -22.67 10.51 3.59
C LYS A 147 -23.03 10.61 2.10
N ARG A 148 -22.04 10.58 1.21
CA ARG A 148 -22.24 10.58 -0.24
C ARG A 148 -22.47 9.16 -0.76
N ASN A 149 -21.59 8.26 -0.41
CA ASN A 149 -21.67 6.82 -0.66
C ASN A 149 -21.94 6.42 -2.12
N GLU A 150 -21.32 7.14 -3.07
CA GLU A 150 -21.56 6.90 -4.50
C GLU A 150 -20.57 5.89 -5.12
N PHE A 151 -19.28 6.10 -4.90
CA PHE A 151 -18.20 5.24 -5.36
C PHE A 151 -17.06 5.35 -4.34
N THR A 152 -17.01 4.42 -3.40
CA THR A 152 -16.15 4.56 -2.22
C THR A 152 -15.16 3.43 -2.11
N LEU A 153 -13.88 3.75 -1.91
CA LEU A 153 -12.78 2.79 -1.81
C LEU A 153 -11.66 3.30 -0.90
N ASP A 154 -10.60 2.52 -0.76
CA ASP A 154 -9.31 2.87 -0.15
C ASP A 154 -9.47 3.56 1.22
N ALA A 155 -10.06 2.83 2.17
CA ALA A 155 -10.28 3.36 3.51
C ALA A 155 -9.11 3.02 4.43
N THR A 156 -8.42 4.04 4.95
CA THR A 156 -7.41 3.91 6.00
C THR A 156 -7.87 4.57 7.29
N THR A 157 -7.49 4.00 8.44
CA THR A 157 -7.84 4.57 9.76
C THR A 157 -6.60 4.77 10.62
N PHE A 158 -6.61 5.85 11.39
CA PHE A 158 -5.55 6.21 12.32
C PHE A 158 -6.09 6.86 13.57
N GLU A 159 -5.29 6.81 14.63
CA GLU A 159 -5.61 7.47 15.89
C GLU A 159 -4.74 8.72 16.06
N HIS A 160 -5.36 9.82 16.47
CA HIS A 160 -4.70 11.07 16.75
C HIS A 160 -5.43 11.80 17.88
N ASN A 161 -4.69 12.21 18.92
CA ASN A 161 -5.22 12.90 20.10
C ASN A 161 -6.42 12.17 20.73
N ASN A 162 -6.30 10.86 20.94
CA ASN A 162 -7.34 9.97 21.50
C ASN A 162 -8.65 9.95 20.68
N GLN A 163 -8.59 10.37 19.44
CA GLN A 163 -9.70 10.30 18.51
C GLN A 163 -9.29 9.47 17.30
N ARG A 164 -10.12 8.52 16.90
CA ARG A 164 -9.92 7.77 15.68
C ARG A 164 -10.55 8.50 14.50
N TYR A 165 -9.80 8.57 13.42
CA TYR A 165 -10.22 9.12 12.15
C TYR A 165 -10.16 8.05 11.07
N MET A 166 -10.94 8.24 10.02
CA MET A 166 -10.81 7.52 8.76
C MET A 166 -10.63 8.52 7.62
N ILE A 167 -9.73 8.19 6.71
CA ILE A 167 -9.63 8.83 5.40
C ILE A 167 -10.03 7.78 4.37
N TRP A 168 -10.86 8.18 3.42
CA TRP A 168 -11.32 7.29 2.35
C TRP A 168 -11.48 8.07 1.06
N VAL A 169 -11.68 7.33 -0.01
CA VAL A 169 -11.96 7.85 -1.34
C VAL A 169 -13.45 7.83 -1.59
N ASP A 170 -14.00 8.91 -2.12
CA ASP A 170 -15.38 8.96 -2.59
C ASP A 170 -15.46 9.78 -3.88
N ARG A 171 -16.52 9.58 -4.65
CA ARG A 171 -16.77 10.36 -5.85
C ARG A 171 -16.91 11.84 -5.49
N ALA A 172 -16.21 12.70 -6.24
CA ALA A 172 -16.34 14.13 -6.06
C ALA A 172 -17.71 14.64 -6.56
N SER A 173 -18.14 15.78 -6.00
CA SER A 173 -19.38 16.43 -6.44
C SER A 173 -19.29 17.01 -7.86
N ASN A 174 -18.08 17.35 -8.29
CA ASN A 174 -17.79 17.81 -9.64
C ASN A 174 -17.65 16.60 -10.57
N LYS A 175 -18.43 16.53 -11.65
CA LYS A 175 -18.41 15.44 -12.63
C LYS A 175 -17.09 15.31 -13.40
N GLU A 176 -16.27 16.37 -13.43
CA GLU A 176 -14.94 16.34 -14.04
C GLU A 176 -13.89 15.64 -13.17
N ILE A 177 -14.20 15.46 -11.89
CA ILE A 177 -13.33 14.79 -10.90
C ILE A 177 -13.92 13.42 -10.60
N ASN A 178 -13.17 12.35 -10.86
CA ASN A 178 -13.62 11.01 -10.55
C ASN A 178 -13.72 10.80 -9.05
N THR A 179 -12.60 11.04 -8.30
CA THR A 179 -12.54 10.80 -6.86
C THR A 179 -11.66 11.83 -6.15
N GLY A 180 -11.95 12.03 -4.86
CA GLY A 180 -11.18 12.82 -3.92
C GLY A 180 -11.09 12.15 -2.56
N LEU A 181 -10.24 12.68 -1.68
CA LEU A 181 -10.05 12.19 -0.33
C LEU A 181 -10.98 12.91 0.63
N TYR A 182 -11.66 12.13 1.44
CA TYR A 182 -12.53 12.57 2.53
C TYR A 182 -12.00 12.12 3.87
N ILE A 183 -12.25 12.89 4.92
CA ILE A 183 -11.90 12.55 6.30
C ILE A 183 -13.12 12.72 7.21
N ALA A 184 -13.26 11.85 8.19
CA ALA A 184 -14.21 11.96 9.30
C ALA A 184 -13.64 11.36 10.57
N LYS A 185 -14.23 11.72 11.71
CA LYS A 185 -14.07 10.93 12.94
C LYS A 185 -14.81 9.60 12.80
N MET A 186 -14.31 8.60 13.46
CA MET A 186 -15.02 7.33 13.65
C MET A 186 -15.69 7.33 15.03
N THR A 187 -16.96 7.02 15.09
CA THR A 187 -17.73 6.84 16.34
C THR A 187 -17.67 5.39 16.82
N SER A 188 -17.40 4.46 15.92
CA SER A 188 -17.07 3.07 16.17
C SER A 188 -16.17 2.55 15.04
N PRO A 189 -15.58 1.34 15.15
CA PRO A 189 -14.80 0.78 14.05
C PRO A 189 -15.57 0.58 12.73
N THR A 190 -16.89 0.67 12.76
CA THR A 190 -17.78 0.46 11.60
C THR A 190 -18.68 1.66 11.29
N THR A 191 -18.47 2.80 11.95
CA THR A 191 -19.35 3.96 11.80
C THR A 191 -18.57 5.27 11.75
N LEU A 192 -18.87 6.09 10.75
CA LEU A 192 -18.35 7.43 10.59
C LEU A 192 -19.26 8.47 11.24
N ASP A 193 -18.66 9.54 11.76
CA ASP A 193 -19.37 10.74 12.20
C ASP A 193 -19.99 11.48 11.00
N ASP A 194 -21.03 12.27 11.24
CA ASP A 194 -21.72 13.05 10.21
C ASP A 194 -20.87 14.19 9.63
N LYS A 195 -19.89 14.71 10.39
CA LYS A 195 -18.95 15.72 9.87
C LYS A 195 -17.89 15.05 9.00
N GLN A 196 -18.16 15.00 7.69
CA GLN A 196 -17.28 14.44 6.67
C GLN A 196 -16.82 15.55 5.73
N VAL A 197 -15.52 15.73 5.58
CA VAL A 197 -14.94 16.85 4.82
C VAL A 197 -13.96 16.36 3.76
N VAL A 198 -13.89 17.10 2.64
CA VAL A 198 -12.92 16.87 1.57
C VAL A 198 -11.58 17.48 1.99
N ILE A 199 -10.50 16.74 1.89
CA ILE A 199 -9.14 17.20 2.18
C ILE A 199 -8.22 17.22 0.95
N SER A 200 -8.60 16.53 -0.13
CA SER A 200 -7.88 16.59 -1.40
C SER A 200 -8.80 16.26 -2.58
N GLN A 201 -8.59 16.96 -3.68
CA GLN A 201 -9.15 16.63 -5.00
C GLN A 201 -8.05 16.83 -6.04
N PRO A 202 -8.13 16.18 -7.23
CA PRO A 202 -7.18 16.42 -8.31
C PRO A 202 -7.16 17.89 -8.74
N GLU A 203 -6.04 18.55 -8.53
CA GLU A 203 -5.83 19.97 -8.88
C GLU A 203 -4.76 20.13 -9.94
N TYR A 204 -3.68 19.37 -9.83
CA TYR A 204 -2.50 19.49 -10.67
C TYR A 204 -2.56 18.58 -11.90
N ALA A 205 -1.86 18.97 -12.96
CA ALA A 205 -1.87 18.23 -14.23
C ALA A 205 -1.44 16.76 -14.08
N TRP A 206 -0.46 16.50 -13.21
CA TRP A 206 0.03 15.16 -12.96
C TRP A 206 -0.98 14.26 -12.21
N GLU A 207 -2.00 14.82 -11.61
CA GLU A 207 -3.07 14.07 -10.93
C GLU A 207 -4.21 13.65 -11.89
N ARG A 208 -4.14 14.04 -13.16
CA ARG A 208 -5.26 13.96 -14.12
C ARG A 208 -4.92 13.20 -15.39
N ILE A 209 -3.80 12.47 -15.41
CA ILE A 209 -3.38 11.74 -16.61
C ILE A 209 -4.16 10.42 -16.66
N GLY A 210 -5.01 10.27 -17.68
CA GLY A 210 -5.90 9.12 -17.86
C GLY A 210 -7.13 9.14 -16.95
N HIS A 211 -6.96 9.39 -15.65
CA HIS A 211 -8.05 9.51 -14.68
C HIS A 211 -7.82 10.70 -13.75
N ASN A 212 -8.89 11.44 -13.44
CA ASN A 212 -8.87 12.58 -12.51
C ASN A 212 -9.13 12.07 -11.10
N VAL A 213 -8.14 11.46 -10.45
CA VAL A 213 -8.31 10.79 -9.15
C VAL A 213 -7.29 11.28 -8.12
N ASN A 214 -7.72 11.40 -6.86
CA ASN A 214 -6.88 11.24 -5.69
C ASN A 214 -7.43 10.03 -4.93
N GLU A 215 -6.57 9.05 -4.65
CA GLU A 215 -6.93 7.77 -4.04
C GLU A 215 -5.80 7.23 -3.15
N ALA A 216 -5.98 6.05 -2.57
CA ALA A 216 -4.94 5.36 -1.81
C ALA A 216 -4.31 6.18 -0.67
N PRO A 217 -5.09 6.77 0.25
CA PRO A 217 -4.53 7.53 1.35
C PRO A 217 -3.74 6.65 2.32
N ALA A 218 -2.55 7.11 2.74
CA ALA A 218 -1.81 6.47 3.83
C ALA A 218 -1.28 7.52 4.80
N VAL A 219 -1.38 7.26 6.10
CA VAL A 219 -1.10 8.23 7.16
C VAL A 219 0.18 7.89 7.91
N ILE A 220 1.03 8.90 8.15
CA ILE A 220 2.14 8.81 9.10
C ILE A 220 2.21 10.09 9.93
N ILE A 221 2.25 9.94 11.26
CA ILE A 221 2.35 11.07 12.19
C ILE A 221 3.78 11.15 12.70
N ARG A 222 4.49 12.22 12.36
CA ARG A 222 5.90 12.44 12.74
C ARG A 222 6.21 13.94 12.83
N ASN A 223 7.19 14.27 13.60
CA ASN A 223 7.79 15.60 13.62
C ASN A 223 6.78 16.75 13.82
N GLY A 224 5.73 16.53 14.62
CA GLY A 224 4.69 17.52 14.90
C GLY A 224 3.66 17.70 13.76
N LYS A 225 3.60 16.78 12.80
CA LYS A 225 2.68 16.85 11.66
C LYS A 225 1.96 15.52 11.44
N VAL A 226 0.77 15.61 10.91
CA VAL A 226 0.02 14.51 10.30
C VAL A 226 0.25 14.58 8.79
N PHE A 227 0.96 13.59 8.24
CA PHE A 227 1.21 13.45 6.81
C PHE A 227 0.24 12.44 6.22
N VAL A 228 -0.31 12.77 5.06
CA VAL A 228 -1.13 11.86 4.24
C VAL A 228 -0.52 11.80 2.86
N THR A 229 0.00 10.63 2.48
CA THR A 229 0.28 10.37 1.07
C THR A 229 -1.00 9.94 0.37
N PHE A 230 -1.08 10.22 -0.92
CA PHE A 230 -2.15 9.78 -1.79
C PHE A 230 -1.56 9.41 -3.15
N SER A 231 -2.30 8.67 -3.94
CA SER A 231 -1.92 8.36 -5.31
C SER A 231 -2.87 9.01 -6.30
N ALA A 232 -2.38 9.27 -7.51
CA ALA A 232 -3.14 9.97 -8.52
C ALA A 232 -2.81 9.49 -9.94
N SER A 233 -3.68 9.82 -10.89
CA SER A 233 -3.65 9.44 -12.30
C SER A 233 -4.05 7.99 -12.57
N ALA A 234 -3.95 7.54 -13.81
CA ALA A 234 -4.20 6.15 -14.19
C ALA A 234 -3.19 5.19 -13.52
N THR A 235 -3.59 3.95 -13.29
CA THR A 235 -2.76 2.91 -12.65
C THR A 235 -1.70 2.31 -13.60
N ASP A 236 -1.28 3.09 -14.60
CA ASP A 236 -0.17 2.82 -15.52
C ASP A 236 1.14 3.47 -15.04
N ALA A 237 2.06 3.79 -15.94
CA ALA A 237 3.33 4.45 -15.60
C ALA A 237 3.16 5.91 -15.11
N ASN A 238 1.97 6.50 -15.25
CA ASN A 238 1.67 7.85 -14.76
C ASN A 238 1.23 7.86 -13.30
N TYR A 239 0.91 6.70 -12.71
CA TYR A 239 0.55 6.60 -11.30
C TYR A 239 1.70 7.10 -10.42
N ALA A 240 1.38 8.01 -9.50
CA ALA A 240 2.39 8.68 -8.67
C ALA A 240 1.83 9.05 -7.30
N ILE A 241 2.73 9.23 -6.33
CA ILE A 241 2.39 9.57 -4.95
C ILE A 241 2.51 11.08 -4.74
N GLY A 242 1.45 11.69 -4.23
CA GLY A 242 1.41 13.04 -3.71
C GLY A 242 1.47 13.11 -2.18
N LEU A 243 1.53 14.31 -1.63
CA LEU A 243 1.64 14.54 -0.19
C LEU A 243 0.76 15.69 0.28
N LEU A 244 -0.03 15.40 1.32
CA LEU A 244 -0.71 16.38 2.16
C LEU A 244 -0.06 16.39 3.55
N TRP A 245 -0.15 17.52 4.27
CA TRP A 245 0.17 17.56 5.68
C TRP A 245 -0.63 18.62 6.42
N ALA A 246 -0.85 18.39 7.71
CA ALA A 246 -1.42 19.33 8.65
C ALA A 246 -0.55 19.38 9.91
N ASP A 247 -0.56 20.51 10.65
CA ASP A 247 0.00 20.53 12.00
C ASP A 247 -0.78 19.57 12.90
N GLN A 248 -0.08 18.83 13.75
CA GLN A 248 -0.72 17.83 14.61
C GLN A 248 -1.72 18.42 15.62
N ASN A 249 -1.65 19.72 15.89
CA ASN A 249 -2.54 20.42 16.83
C ASN A 249 -3.70 21.13 16.11
N SER A 250 -3.76 21.10 14.78
CA SER A 250 -4.85 21.70 14.00
C SER A 250 -6.11 20.83 13.99
N ASP A 251 -7.26 21.42 13.67
CA ASP A 251 -8.48 20.65 13.40
C ASP A 251 -8.35 19.92 12.06
N LEU A 252 -8.20 18.61 12.10
CA LEU A 252 -8.08 17.79 10.88
C LEU A 252 -9.39 17.75 10.06
N LEU A 253 -10.52 18.20 10.63
CA LEU A 253 -11.80 18.35 9.93
C LEU A 253 -12.03 19.79 9.42
N ASP A 254 -11.00 20.62 9.44
CA ASP A 254 -10.98 21.89 8.71
C ASP A 254 -10.11 21.72 7.44
N PRO A 255 -10.69 21.80 6.23
CA PRO A 255 -9.90 21.71 4.98
C PRO A 255 -8.75 22.70 4.90
N ALA A 256 -8.87 23.89 5.53
CA ALA A 256 -7.82 24.90 5.57
C ALA A 256 -6.58 24.50 6.39
N SER A 257 -6.69 23.47 7.24
CA SER A 257 -5.55 22.93 7.98
C SER A 257 -4.58 22.12 7.10
N TRP A 258 -5.02 21.69 5.92
CA TRP A 258 -4.26 20.83 5.05
C TRP A 258 -3.48 21.62 3.99
N ASN A 259 -2.21 21.29 3.90
CA ASN A 259 -1.32 21.76 2.85
C ASN A 259 -1.11 20.63 1.84
N LYS A 260 -1.01 20.94 0.55
CA LYS A 260 -0.78 19.99 -0.52
C LYS A 260 0.44 20.41 -1.35
N LEU A 261 1.34 19.47 -1.63
CA LEU A 261 2.45 19.73 -2.53
C LEU A 261 1.97 19.75 -3.98
N PRO A 262 2.47 20.71 -4.80
CA PRO A 262 2.07 20.81 -6.21
C PRO A 262 2.66 19.72 -7.11
N GLU A 263 3.77 19.11 -6.70
CA GLU A 263 4.48 18.08 -7.44
C GLU A 263 4.40 16.72 -6.74
N PRO A 264 4.45 15.60 -7.49
CA PRO A 264 4.49 14.29 -6.89
C PRO A 264 5.78 14.09 -6.09
N VAL A 265 5.69 13.45 -4.95
CA VAL A 265 6.86 13.13 -4.10
C VAL A 265 7.53 11.82 -4.49
N PHE A 266 6.84 10.97 -5.25
CA PHE A 266 7.36 9.70 -5.73
C PHE A 266 6.63 9.25 -6.99
N SER A 267 7.36 9.05 -8.08
CA SER A 267 6.82 8.76 -9.41
C SER A 267 7.69 7.75 -10.16
N SER A 268 7.33 7.44 -11.38
CA SER A 268 8.12 6.59 -12.27
C SER A 268 9.56 7.08 -12.42
N ASN A 269 10.47 6.12 -12.55
CA ASN A 269 11.89 6.37 -12.80
C ASN A 269 12.42 5.27 -13.73
N GLU A 270 12.74 5.64 -14.97
CA GLU A 270 13.15 4.71 -16.02
C GLU A 270 14.52 4.06 -15.73
N GLU A 271 15.46 4.81 -15.16
CA GLU A 271 16.81 4.30 -14.82
C GLU A 271 16.73 3.22 -13.74
N LEU A 272 15.79 3.37 -12.80
CA LEU A 272 15.55 2.43 -11.70
C LEU A 272 14.53 1.33 -12.06
N LYS A 273 13.99 1.34 -13.27
CA LYS A 273 12.90 0.44 -13.71
C LYS A 273 11.76 0.38 -12.68
N ARG A 274 11.31 1.55 -12.26
CA ARG A 274 10.21 1.71 -11.32
C ARG A 274 9.11 2.48 -12.04
N PHE A 275 7.99 1.82 -12.33
CA PHE A 275 6.89 2.40 -13.10
C PHE A 275 5.58 2.33 -12.33
N GLY A 276 4.85 3.43 -12.31
CA GLY A 276 3.58 3.58 -11.62
C GLY A 276 3.66 3.26 -10.12
N PRO A 277 4.64 3.83 -9.36
CA PRO A 277 4.71 3.60 -7.93
C PRO A 277 3.54 4.29 -7.24
N GLY A 278 2.84 3.55 -6.37
CA GLY A 278 1.70 4.12 -5.66
C GLY A 278 1.15 3.22 -4.58
N HIS A 279 -0.02 3.62 -4.08
CA HIS A 279 -0.83 2.97 -3.07
C HIS A 279 0.02 2.41 -1.93
N ASN A 280 0.71 3.31 -1.27
CA ASN A 280 1.66 2.95 -0.22
C ASN A 280 1.00 2.82 1.15
N SER A 281 1.66 2.12 2.05
CA SER A 281 1.44 2.14 3.49
C SER A 281 2.75 2.41 4.23
N PHE A 282 2.67 2.73 5.52
CA PHE A 282 3.83 2.97 6.35
C PHE A 282 3.91 1.99 7.50
N ILE A 283 5.12 1.55 7.83
CA ILE A 283 5.39 0.66 8.96
C ILE A 283 6.75 0.97 9.59
N VAL A 284 6.97 0.54 10.81
CA VAL A 284 8.27 0.63 11.47
C VAL A 284 9.04 -0.67 11.29
N ALA A 285 10.29 -0.57 10.88
CA ALA A 285 11.21 -1.69 10.69
C ALA A 285 11.39 -2.53 11.99
N GLU A 286 12.11 -3.64 11.87
CA GLU A 286 12.43 -4.55 12.98
C GLU A 286 13.18 -3.85 14.11
N ASP A 287 13.91 -2.77 13.80
CA ASP A 287 14.66 -2.00 14.80
C ASP A 287 13.78 -1.09 15.70
N GLY A 288 12.48 -1.03 15.44
CA GLY A 288 11.53 -0.21 16.18
C GLY A 288 11.68 1.31 15.98
N LYS A 289 12.48 1.75 15.00
CA LYS A 289 12.86 3.17 14.84
C LYS A 289 12.75 3.68 13.42
N THR A 290 13.14 2.85 12.44
CA THR A 290 13.21 3.25 11.03
C THR A 290 11.84 3.15 10.40
N ASP A 291 11.36 4.26 9.86
CA ASP A 291 10.12 4.28 9.09
C ASP A 291 10.36 3.66 7.71
N ILE A 292 9.45 2.81 7.30
CA ILE A 292 9.48 2.08 6.03
C ILE A 292 8.21 2.43 5.25
N MET A 293 8.38 2.77 3.99
CA MET A 293 7.30 2.84 3.02
C MET A 293 7.18 1.49 2.31
N ILE A 294 6.00 0.91 2.33
CA ILE A 294 5.61 -0.26 1.54
C ILE A 294 4.73 0.27 0.40
N TYR A 295 5.03 -0.08 -0.83
CA TYR A 295 4.32 0.44 -2.00
C TYR A 295 4.32 -0.59 -3.12
N HIS A 296 3.50 -0.41 -4.15
CA HIS A 296 3.62 -1.23 -5.34
C HIS A 296 4.24 -0.45 -6.51
N ALA A 297 4.87 -1.17 -7.42
CA ALA A 297 5.33 -0.67 -8.71
C ALA A 297 5.55 -1.82 -9.70
N ARG A 298 5.56 -1.51 -11.00
CA ARG A 298 5.97 -2.41 -12.08
C ARG A 298 7.45 -2.24 -12.41
N ASP A 299 8.02 -3.25 -13.08
CA ASP A 299 9.41 -3.24 -13.58
C ASP A 299 9.48 -2.80 -15.05
N TYR A 300 8.33 -2.52 -15.69
CA TYR A 300 8.19 -2.12 -17.09
C TYR A 300 7.14 -1.02 -17.24
N LYS A 301 7.25 -0.25 -18.32
CA LYS A 301 6.41 0.90 -18.63
C LYS A 301 5.20 0.52 -19.46
N GLU A 302 5.46 -0.23 -20.53
CA GLU A 302 4.45 -0.59 -21.51
C GLU A 302 3.61 -1.76 -20.99
N ILE A 303 2.30 -1.57 -20.95
CA ILE A 303 1.32 -2.56 -20.47
C ILE A 303 0.50 -3.02 -21.67
N ASP A 304 0.35 -4.33 -21.81
CA ASP A 304 -0.56 -4.91 -22.79
C ASP A 304 -1.98 -5.00 -22.19
N GLY A 305 -2.92 -4.28 -22.78
CA GLY A 305 -4.31 -4.18 -22.30
C GLY A 305 -4.55 -3.12 -21.23
N GLU A 306 -5.58 -3.33 -20.43
CA GLU A 306 -6.00 -2.39 -19.39
C GLU A 306 -5.08 -2.43 -18.17
N PRO A 307 -4.49 -1.30 -17.76
CA PRO A 307 -3.55 -1.24 -16.63
C PRO A 307 -4.10 -1.79 -15.31
N LEU A 308 -5.41 -1.66 -15.09
CA LEU A 308 -6.07 -2.18 -13.90
C LEU A 308 -5.93 -3.70 -13.77
N TYR A 309 -5.98 -4.42 -14.88
CA TYR A 309 -5.93 -5.89 -14.91
C TYR A 309 -4.52 -6.45 -15.15
N ASP A 310 -3.51 -5.60 -15.32
CA ASP A 310 -2.12 -6.06 -15.34
C ASP A 310 -1.70 -6.54 -13.94
N PRO A 311 -1.31 -7.83 -13.78
CA PRO A 311 -1.10 -8.41 -12.47
C PRO A 311 0.21 -7.97 -11.79
N ASN A 312 1.11 -7.30 -12.53
CA ASN A 312 2.51 -7.15 -12.12
C ASN A 312 2.79 -5.86 -11.34
N ARG A 313 1.80 -5.33 -10.63
CA ARG A 313 2.03 -4.36 -9.56
C ARG A 313 2.62 -5.09 -8.37
N HIS A 314 3.95 -5.04 -8.23
CA HIS A 314 4.68 -5.80 -7.22
C HIS A 314 4.91 -4.97 -5.96
N THR A 315 4.65 -5.55 -4.80
CA THR A 315 4.94 -4.90 -3.51
C THR A 315 6.44 -4.79 -3.27
N ARG A 316 6.87 -3.60 -2.93
CA ARG A 316 8.26 -3.22 -2.59
C ARG A 316 8.31 -2.53 -1.24
N ALA A 317 9.49 -2.56 -0.62
CA ALA A 317 9.77 -1.87 0.63
C ALA A 317 10.99 -0.96 0.47
N ARG A 318 10.96 0.21 1.12
CA ARG A 318 12.08 1.13 1.19
C ARG A 318 12.06 1.94 2.48
N VAL A 319 13.23 2.40 2.91
CA VAL A 319 13.34 3.33 4.04
C VAL A 319 12.70 4.66 3.67
N LEU A 320 11.89 5.23 4.56
CA LEU A 320 11.48 6.62 4.51
C LEU A 320 12.43 7.44 5.39
N LEU A 321 12.99 8.50 4.84
CA LEU A 321 13.89 9.41 5.55
C LEU A 321 13.18 10.74 5.85
N TRP A 322 13.83 11.56 6.68
CA TRP A 322 13.28 12.84 7.11
C TRP A 322 14.30 13.95 6.86
N THR A 323 13.85 15.04 6.26
CA THR A 323 14.64 16.27 6.04
C THR A 323 14.99 16.95 7.37
N LYS A 324 15.73 18.04 7.34
CA LYS A 324 16.10 18.77 8.55
C LYS A 324 14.91 19.47 9.20
N ASP A 325 13.97 19.95 8.39
CA ASP A 325 12.73 20.62 8.81
C ASP A 325 11.57 19.65 9.10
N GLY A 326 11.86 18.34 9.07
CA GLY A 326 10.92 17.28 9.47
C GLY A 326 9.95 16.83 8.40
N MET A 327 10.14 17.19 7.12
CA MET A 327 9.37 16.67 6.00
C MET A 327 9.84 15.27 5.58
N PRO A 328 8.96 14.40 5.04
CA PRO A 328 9.38 13.10 4.53
C PRO A 328 10.20 13.25 3.25
N TYR A 329 11.32 12.53 3.17
CA TYR A 329 12.17 12.46 1.98
C TYR A 329 12.03 11.09 1.33
N PHE A 330 11.41 11.07 0.17
CA PHE A 330 11.11 9.84 -0.57
C PHE A 330 12.28 9.36 -1.44
N GLY A 331 13.26 10.21 -1.75
CA GLY A 331 14.46 9.86 -2.54
C GLY A 331 14.09 9.36 -3.93
N GLN A 332 13.41 10.20 -4.70
CA GLN A 332 12.93 9.88 -6.06
C GLN A 332 14.02 9.33 -6.98
N GLU A 333 15.23 9.82 -6.83
CA GLU A 333 16.42 9.47 -7.64
C GLU A 333 17.20 8.27 -7.08
N LEU A 334 16.81 7.71 -5.94
CA LEU A 334 17.51 6.61 -5.28
C LEU A 334 16.74 5.30 -5.42
N SER A 335 17.47 4.21 -5.59
CA SER A 335 16.89 2.86 -5.47
C SER A 335 16.45 2.56 -4.04
N ASP A 336 15.61 1.54 -3.88
CA ASP A 336 15.04 1.19 -2.58
C ASP A 336 16.14 0.88 -1.54
N ASN A 337 17.21 0.19 -1.94
CA ASN A 337 18.29 -0.16 -1.05
C ASN A 337 19.30 0.96 -0.79
N GLU A 338 19.42 1.93 -1.71
CA GLU A 338 20.22 3.12 -1.48
C GLU A 338 19.63 3.99 -0.36
N MET A 339 18.31 4.00 -0.19
CA MET A 339 17.65 4.73 0.91
C MET A 339 18.11 4.30 2.30
N ALA A 340 18.63 3.09 2.47
CA ALA A 340 19.18 2.61 3.74
C ALA A 340 20.61 3.10 4.03
N THR A 341 21.26 3.82 3.10
CA THR A 341 22.67 4.24 3.20
C THR A 341 22.89 5.50 4.03
N LYS A 342 24.15 5.71 4.45
CA LYS A 342 24.53 6.95 5.12
C LYS A 342 24.48 8.16 4.16
N GLU A 343 24.75 7.95 2.89
CA GLU A 343 24.70 8.96 1.84
C GLU A 343 23.28 9.48 1.64
N ALA A 344 22.30 8.59 1.56
CA ALA A 344 20.87 8.97 1.48
C ALA A 344 20.43 9.79 2.70
N LYS A 345 20.85 9.39 3.91
CA LYS A 345 20.59 10.15 5.15
C LYS A 345 21.20 11.54 5.14
N LYS A 346 22.42 11.69 4.59
CA LYS A 346 23.06 13.00 4.42
C LYS A 346 22.32 13.85 3.38
N LYS A 347 21.85 13.24 2.28
CA LYS A 347 21.05 13.92 1.25
C LYS A 347 19.74 14.47 1.84
N ALA A 348 18.99 13.64 2.55
CA ALA A 348 17.75 14.04 3.21
C ALA A 348 17.95 15.23 4.17
N LYS A 349 19.07 15.26 4.90
CA LYS A 349 19.38 16.35 5.86
C LYS A 349 19.88 17.65 5.20
N LYS A 350 20.16 17.65 3.90
CA LYS A 350 20.54 18.85 3.14
C LYS A 350 19.33 19.55 2.49
N GLN A 351 18.23 18.87 2.38
CA GLN A 351 16.93 19.40 1.99
C GLN A 351 16.16 19.84 3.27
#